data_7b6c4f7d116dd37590e37fae2a9ce1d5
#
_entry.id   7b6c4f7d116dd37590e37fae2a9ce1d5
#
_cell.length_a   1.000
_cell.length_b   1.000
_cell.length_c   1.000
_cell.angle_alpha   90.00
_cell.angle_beta   90.00
_cell.angle_gamma   90.00
#
_symmetry.space_group_name_H-M   'P 1'
#
loop_
_entity.id
_entity.type
_entity.pdbx_description
1 polymer ?
#
loop_
_entity_poly.entity_id
_entity_poly.type
_entity_poly.pdbx_seq_one_letter_code
_entity_poly.pdbx_strand_id
1 'polypeptide(L)' 'MKNIDKVIVHCTATPEDRHTTVEDVRRWHLDRGWSDIGYHFLVYLDGTVHEGRSLDVQGAHCRGQNKNSIGIAYVG' A
#
# COMPACT_ATOMS: atom_id res chain seq x y z
N MET A 1 -3.68 5.74 -13.44
CA MET A 1 -2.98 4.79 -14.34
C MET A 1 -3.99 4.21 -15.33
N LYS A 2 -3.63 4.17 -16.60
CA LYS A 2 -4.55 3.72 -17.64
C LYS A 2 -4.47 2.23 -17.98
N ASN A 3 -3.29 1.65 -17.88
CA ASN A 3 -3.05 0.28 -18.32
C ASN A 3 -2.41 -0.54 -17.21
N ILE A 4 -3.21 -0.92 -16.24
CA ILE A 4 -2.74 -1.76 -15.14
C ILE A 4 -2.51 -3.16 -15.69
N ASP A 5 -1.28 -3.63 -15.64
CA ASP A 5 -0.88 -4.92 -16.18
C ASP A 5 -0.37 -5.91 -15.13
N LYS A 6 -0.27 -5.49 -13.87
CA LYS A 6 0.17 -6.39 -12.79
C LYS A 6 -0.34 -5.92 -11.43
N VAL A 7 -0.43 -6.88 -10.52
CA VAL A 7 -0.74 -6.65 -9.12
C VAL A 7 0.42 -7.22 -8.31
N ILE A 8 0.96 -6.42 -7.40
CA ILE A 8 2.07 -6.82 -6.55
C ILE A 8 1.59 -6.85 -5.10
N VAL A 9 1.77 -7.98 -4.44
CA VAL A 9 1.33 -8.18 -3.05
C VAL A 9 2.53 -8.01 -2.13
N HIS A 10 2.35 -7.19 -1.10
CA HIS A 10 3.38 -6.91 -0.10
C HIS A 10 2.90 -7.28 1.30
N CYS A 11 3.86 -7.43 2.21
CA CYS A 11 3.62 -7.54 3.64
C CYS A 11 4.05 -6.24 4.31
N THR A 12 3.29 -5.74 5.29
CA THR A 12 3.68 -4.54 6.02
C THR A 12 4.86 -4.78 6.95
N ALA A 13 5.16 -6.06 7.25
CA ALA A 13 6.23 -6.47 8.16
C ALA A 13 6.05 -5.86 9.58
N THR A 14 4.80 -5.78 10.03
CA THR A 14 4.46 -5.32 11.38
C THR A 14 4.18 -6.51 12.30
N PRO A 15 4.29 -6.34 13.63
CA PRO A 15 3.93 -7.42 14.56
C PRO A 15 2.49 -7.89 14.36
N GLU A 16 2.24 -9.20 14.42
CA GLU A 16 0.93 -9.81 14.16
C GLU A 16 -0.14 -9.35 15.15
N ASP A 17 0.24 -9.04 16.38
CA ASP A 17 -0.68 -8.59 17.43
C ASP A 17 -1.02 -7.10 17.34
N ARG A 18 -0.40 -6.40 16.39
CA ARG A 18 -0.61 -4.96 16.22
C ARG A 18 -1.65 -4.68 15.15
N HIS A 19 -2.69 -3.95 15.51
CA HIS A 19 -3.66 -3.45 14.55
C HIS A 19 -3.07 -2.25 13.80
N THR A 20 -2.77 -2.46 12.52
CA THR A 20 -2.17 -1.44 11.64
C THR A 20 -3.22 -0.95 10.65
N THR A 21 -3.41 0.36 10.56
CA THR A 21 -4.40 0.97 9.68
C THR A 21 -3.75 1.68 8.50
N VAL A 22 -4.57 2.05 7.50
CA VAL A 22 -4.13 2.89 6.37
C VAL A 22 -3.48 4.17 6.89
N GLU A 23 -4.05 4.80 7.91
CA GLU A 23 -3.52 6.05 8.45
C GLU A 23 -2.13 5.85 9.08
N ASP A 24 -1.89 4.71 9.75
CA ASP A 24 -0.58 4.40 10.30
C ASP A 24 0.46 4.28 9.19
N VAL A 25 0.15 3.52 8.14
CA VAL A 25 1.07 3.30 7.02
C VAL A 25 1.30 4.60 6.26
N ARG A 26 0.25 5.39 6.05
CA ARG A 26 0.36 6.70 5.39
C ARG A 26 1.31 7.60 6.17
N ARG A 27 1.18 7.66 7.49
CA ARG A 27 2.06 8.45 8.34
C ARG A 27 3.51 8.02 8.20
N TRP A 28 3.78 6.72 8.19
CA TRP A 28 5.14 6.21 8.01
C TRP A 28 5.73 6.62 6.67
N HIS A 29 4.94 6.56 5.60
CA HIS A 29 5.39 6.96 4.27
C HIS A 29 5.60 8.47 4.18
N LEU A 30 4.72 9.27 4.77
CA LEU A 30 4.90 10.72 4.84
C LEU A 30 6.16 11.09 5.61
N ASP A 31 6.48 10.38 6.70
CA ASP A 31 7.70 10.59 7.49
C ASP A 31 8.96 10.29 6.68
N ARG A 32 8.86 9.46 5.65
CA ARG A 32 9.97 9.18 4.72
C ARG A 32 10.11 10.27 3.64
N GLY A 33 9.26 11.27 3.65
CA GLY A 33 9.26 12.33 2.65
C GLY A 33 8.38 12.05 1.43
N TRP A 34 7.57 11.01 1.47
CA TRP A 34 6.65 10.68 0.37
C TRP A 34 5.39 11.56 0.45
N SER A 35 4.71 11.74 -0.68
CA SER A 35 3.51 12.58 -0.75
C SER A 35 2.24 11.88 -0.26
N ASP A 36 2.24 10.55 -0.17
CA ASP A 36 1.08 9.76 0.25
C ASP A 36 1.53 8.34 0.58
N ILE A 37 0.61 7.52 1.07
CA ILE A 37 0.81 6.07 1.21
C ILE A 37 1.20 5.48 -0.16
N GLY A 38 2.14 4.55 -0.18
CA GLY A 38 2.63 3.96 -1.42
C GLY A 38 1.75 2.87 -1.99
N TYR A 39 0.93 2.21 -1.17
CA TYR A 39 0.05 1.12 -1.58
C TYR A 39 -1.31 1.63 -2.04
N HIS A 40 -1.91 0.96 -3.01
CA HIS A 40 -3.27 1.27 -3.45
C HIS A 40 -4.32 0.67 -2.52
N PHE A 41 -4.04 -0.49 -1.93
CA PHE A 41 -4.93 -1.17 -0.99
C PHE A 41 -4.15 -1.73 0.18
N LEU A 42 -4.80 -1.77 1.33
CA LEU A 42 -4.26 -2.40 2.53
C LEU A 42 -5.31 -3.39 3.06
N VAL A 43 -4.92 -4.64 3.26
CA VAL A 43 -5.77 -5.68 3.83
C VAL A 43 -5.46 -5.79 5.32
N TYR A 44 -6.47 -5.55 6.15
CA TYR A 44 -6.34 -5.58 7.60
C TYR A 44 -6.33 -7.02 8.13
N LEU A 45 -5.95 -7.17 9.40
CA LEU A 45 -5.93 -8.48 10.06
C LEU A 45 -7.28 -9.19 10.06
N ASP A 46 -8.39 -8.44 10.06
CA ASP A 46 -9.74 -8.98 10.01
C ASP A 46 -10.19 -9.35 8.59
N GLY A 47 -9.32 -9.19 7.59
CA GLY A 47 -9.61 -9.50 6.19
C GLY A 47 -10.28 -8.37 5.42
N THR A 48 -10.56 -7.24 6.04
CA THR A 48 -11.18 -6.11 5.33
C THR A 48 -10.16 -5.40 4.45
N VAL A 49 -10.61 -4.89 3.28
CA VAL A 49 -9.77 -4.21 2.30
C VAL A 49 -10.05 -2.71 2.37
N HIS A 50 -8.99 -1.94 2.48
CA HIS A 50 -9.07 -0.48 2.61
C HIS A 50 -8.28 0.21 1.52
N GLU A 51 -8.82 1.31 1.00
CA GLU A 51 -8.13 2.10 -0.02
C GLU A 51 -7.01 2.93 0.60
N GLY A 52 -5.87 2.94 -0.08
CA GLY A 52 -4.76 3.84 0.22
C GLY A 52 -4.64 4.90 -0.86
N ARG A 53 -3.58 4.77 -1.70
CA ARG A 53 -3.38 5.68 -2.82
C ARG A 53 -4.45 5.45 -3.90
N SER A 54 -4.91 6.52 -4.55
CA SER A 54 -5.87 6.42 -5.64
C SER A 54 -5.33 5.54 -6.77
N LEU A 55 -6.20 4.71 -7.36
CA LEU A 55 -5.84 3.86 -8.52
C LEU A 55 -5.44 4.68 -9.75
N ASP A 56 -5.83 5.97 -9.80
CA ASP A 56 -5.45 6.86 -10.89
C ASP A 56 -4.00 7.33 -10.79
N VAL A 57 -3.36 7.07 -9.66
CA VAL A 57 -2.01 7.54 -9.37
C VAL A 57 -1.06 6.35 -9.23
N GLN A 58 0.10 6.44 -9.89
CA GLN A 58 1.14 5.44 -9.75
C GLN A 58 1.56 5.32 -8.28
N GLY A 59 1.67 4.08 -7.80
CA GLY A 59 2.09 3.82 -6.43
C GLY A 59 3.58 4.04 -6.20
N ALA A 60 4.00 3.94 -4.96
CA ALA A 60 5.39 3.94 -4.54
C ALA A 60 5.58 2.74 -3.60
N HIS A 61 5.40 1.53 -4.13
CA HIS A 61 5.36 0.32 -3.31
C HIS A 61 6.42 -0.71 -3.69
N CYS A 62 6.97 -0.63 -4.90
CA CYS A 62 8.00 -1.57 -5.35
C CYS A 62 8.90 -0.87 -6.35
N ARG A 63 10.13 -0.56 -5.97
CA ARG A 63 11.07 0.16 -6.81
C ARG A 63 11.27 -0.55 -8.15
N GLY A 64 11.10 0.19 -9.25
CA GLY A 64 11.24 -0.33 -10.60
C GLY A 64 10.00 -1.05 -11.12
N GLN A 65 8.97 -1.28 -10.29
CA GLN A 65 7.76 -2.00 -10.66
C GLN A 65 6.48 -1.20 -10.42
N ASN A 66 6.59 0.08 -10.08
CA ASN A 66 5.42 0.90 -9.75
C ASN A 66 4.55 1.23 -10.97
N LYS A 67 5.15 1.33 -12.13
CA LYS A 67 4.43 1.72 -13.35
C LYS A 67 3.41 0.65 -13.73
N ASN A 68 2.16 1.07 -13.93
CA ASN A 68 1.05 0.20 -14.36
C ASN A 68 0.80 -0.99 -13.42
N SER A 69 1.12 -0.86 -12.15
CA SER A 69 0.88 -1.89 -11.15
C SER A 69 0.01 -1.40 -10.00
N ILE A 70 -0.75 -2.32 -9.44
CA ILE A 70 -1.49 -2.08 -8.20
C ILE A 70 -0.68 -2.69 -7.05
N GLY A 71 -0.41 -1.90 -6.02
CA GLY A 71 0.24 -2.39 -4.82
C GLY A 71 -0.79 -2.71 -3.75
N ILE A 72 -0.82 -3.95 -3.30
CA ILE A 72 -1.68 -4.41 -2.21
C ILE A 72 -0.78 -4.90 -1.09
N ALA A 73 -0.94 -4.34 0.10
CA ALA A 73 -0.22 -4.80 1.28
C ALA A 73 -1.19 -5.45 2.25
N TYR A 74 -0.76 -6.51 2.90
CA TYR A 74 -1.50 -7.10 4.02
C TYR A 74 -0.76 -6.87 5.32
N VAL A 75 -1.51 -6.67 6.39
CA VAL A 75 -0.95 -6.46 7.72
C VAL A 75 -0.43 -7.79 8.27
N GLY A 76 0.82 -7.80 8.64
CA GLY A 76 1.43 -9.02 9.15
C GLY A 76 2.94 -9.03 9.13
#